data_2aabe6b50d6c66cb92e7edf50d72f1d9
#
_entry.id   2aabe6b50d6c66cb92e7edf50d72f1d9
#
_cell.length_a   1.000
_cell.length_b   1.000
_cell.length_c   1.000
_cell.angle_alpha   90.00
_cell.angle_beta   90.00
_cell.angle_gamma   90.00
#
_symmetry.space_group_name_H-M   'P 1'
#
loop_
_entity.id
_entity.type
_entity.pdbx_description
1 polymer ?
#
loop_
_entity_poly.entity_id
_entity_poly.type
_entity_poly.pdbx_seq_one_letter_code
_entity_poly.pdbx_strand_id
1 'polypeptide(L)'
;MEPGQYQRNHEAISQADQAILAGKRVLVAGCGGLGGYVIENLGRVGVGHLRLVDSDLFEESNLNRQLLSSHMNLGRPKVLAAKQRMQAVNPQVEVEGFQTRITTENALELMQGCDLVVDCLDNIPSRRVLQAACEQASLPLVHGAVAGWRGQVCVVLPGEKLLDKLYPSQEMERGEEARQGTLSFTAATIGSIQASLAVNQLLGKMIWGKKVLLIDLLEIQFQTIDLD
;
A
#
# COMPACT_ATOMS: atom_id res chain seq x y z
N MET A 1 9.56 -1.28 -28.46
CA MET A 1 9.88 -2.65 -27.98
C MET A 1 9.54 -2.70 -26.49
N GLU A 2 8.74 -3.67 -26.10
CA GLU A 2 8.42 -3.87 -24.70
C GLU A 2 9.68 -4.29 -23.93
N PRO A 3 9.88 -3.76 -22.72
CA PRO A 3 11.04 -4.13 -21.91
C PRO A 3 11.04 -5.61 -21.57
N GLY A 4 12.17 -6.28 -21.72
CA GLY A 4 12.33 -7.71 -21.46
C GLY A 4 12.00 -8.13 -20.01
N GLN A 5 12.01 -7.19 -19.07
CA GLN A 5 11.67 -7.42 -17.67
C GLN A 5 10.22 -7.86 -17.43
N TYR A 6 9.28 -7.58 -18.36
CA TYR A 6 7.87 -7.98 -18.23
C TYR A 6 7.53 -9.29 -18.94
N GLN A 7 8.47 -9.92 -19.65
CA GLN A 7 8.22 -11.17 -20.41
C GLN A 7 7.59 -12.29 -19.56
N ARG A 8 7.94 -12.38 -18.27
CA ARG A 8 7.38 -13.39 -17.37
C ARG A 8 6.00 -13.04 -16.84
N ASN A 9 5.50 -11.82 -17.11
CA ASN A 9 4.15 -11.40 -16.71
C ASN A 9 3.09 -11.78 -17.77
N HIS A 10 3.48 -12.00 -19.04
CA HIS A 10 2.60 -12.00 -20.22
C HIS A 10 1.45 -12.99 -20.16
N GLU A 11 1.63 -14.15 -19.54
CA GLU A 11 0.55 -15.14 -19.40
C GLU A 11 -0.50 -14.72 -18.33
N ALA A 12 -0.08 -13.92 -17.35
CA ALA A 12 -0.94 -13.44 -16.27
C ALA A 12 -1.50 -12.04 -16.52
N ILE A 13 -0.70 -11.18 -17.16
CA ILE A 13 -1.02 -9.78 -17.48
C ILE A 13 -0.77 -9.62 -19.00
N SER A 14 -1.84 -9.35 -19.76
CA SER A 14 -1.71 -9.14 -21.20
C SER A 14 -0.87 -7.89 -21.51
N GLN A 15 -0.37 -7.78 -22.76
CA GLN A 15 0.33 -6.56 -23.21
C GLN A 15 -0.56 -5.31 -23.13
N ALA A 16 -1.87 -5.47 -23.37
CA ALA A 16 -2.82 -4.38 -23.21
C ALA A 16 -2.95 -3.94 -21.76
N ASP A 17 -3.05 -4.90 -20.81
CA ASP A 17 -3.06 -4.61 -19.37
C ASP A 17 -1.76 -3.95 -18.92
N GLN A 18 -0.61 -4.41 -19.45
CA GLN A 18 0.69 -3.82 -19.14
C GLN A 18 0.77 -2.35 -19.59
N ALA A 19 0.22 -2.03 -20.77
CA ALA A 19 0.13 -0.67 -21.27
C ALA A 19 -0.80 0.21 -20.40
N ILE A 20 -1.90 -0.36 -19.90
CA ILE A 20 -2.79 0.32 -18.95
C ILE A 20 -2.03 0.64 -17.67
N LEU A 21 -1.34 -0.35 -17.06
CA LEU A 21 -0.58 -0.15 -15.82
C LEU A 21 0.53 0.90 -15.97
N ALA A 22 1.21 0.93 -17.11
CA ALA A 22 2.25 1.91 -17.41
C ALA A 22 1.74 3.36 -17.42
N GLY A 23 0.45 3.58 -17.67
CA GLY A 23 -0.19 4.89 -17.59
C GLY A 23 -0.77 5.23 -16.21
N LYS A 24 -0.77 4.30 -15.25
CA LYS A 24 -1.41 4.48 -13.95
C LYS A 24 -0.52 5.14 -12.92
N ARG A 25 -1.16 5.97 -12.07
CA ARG A 25 -0.52 6.63 -10.93
C ARG A 25 -1.13 6.16 -9.62
N VAL A 26 -0.29 5.63 -8.72
CA VAL A 26 -0.69 5.13 -7.41
C VAL A 26 -0.01 5.92 -6.31
N LEU A 27 -0.80 6.43 -5.36
CA LEU A 27 -0.28 6.97 -4.11
C LEU A 27 -0.13 5.83 -3.09
N VAL A 28 1.07 5.70 -2.52
CA VAL A 28 1.35 4.79 -1.39
C VAL A 28 1.59 5.62 -0.15
N ALA A 29 0.68 5.52 0.81
CA ALA A 29 0.73 6.20 2.10
C ALA A 29 1.45 5.33 3.12
N GLY A 30 2.69 5.68 3.46
CA GLY A 30 3.60 4.90 4.30
C GLY A 30 4.57 4.05 3.49
N CYS A 31 5.87 4.19 3.78
CA CYS A 31 6.97 3.43 3.16
C CYS A 31 7.63 2.45 4.16
N GLY A 32 6.86 2.03 5.17
CA GLY A 32 7.30 1.13 6.24
C GLY A 32 7.20 -0.36 5.89
N GLY A 33 6.68 -1.15 6.85
CA GLY A 33 6.57 -2.61 6.73
C GLY A 33 5.74 -3.05 5.53
N LEU A 34 4.50 -2.59 5.42
CA LEU A 34 3.60 -2.88 4.28
C LEU A 34 4.05 -2.16 3.01
N GLY A 35 4.29 -0.83 3.13
CA GLY A 35 4.58 0.03 1.98
C GLY A 35 5.81 -0.39 1.19
N GLY A 36 6.84 -0.89 1.86
CA GLY A 36 8.03 -1.41 1.17
C GLY A 36 7.71 -2.54 0.19
N TYR A 37 6.87 -3.49 0.58
CA TYR A 37 6.44 -4.60 -0.29
C TYR A 37 5.45 -4.15 -1.36
N VAL A 38 4.53 -3.22 -1.02
CA VAL A 38 3.61 -2.63 -2.00
C VAL A 38 4.38 -1.91 -3.10
N ILE A 39 5.32 -1.03 -2.75
CA ILE A 39 6.15 -0.27 -3.69
C ILE A 39 6.95 -1.21 -4.59
N GLU A 40 7.63 -2.21 -4.00
CA GLU A 40 8.42 -3.20 -4.74
C GLU A 40 7.55 -3.96 -5.75
N ASN A 41 6.37 -4.45 -5.34
CA ASN A 41 5.49 -5.22 -6.20
C ASN A 41 4.86 -4.37 -7.32
N LEU A 42 4.36 -3.17 -7.00
CA LEU A 42 3.79 -2.26 -7.99
C LEU A 42 4.83 -1.80 -9.02
N GLY A 43 6.05 -1.50 -8.56
CA GLY A 43 7.14 -1.15 -9.45
C GLY A 43 7.56 -2.30 -10.36
N ARG A 44 7.65 -3.54 -9.83
CA ARG A 44 8.02 -4.73 -10.62
C ARG A 44 6.96 -5.12 -11.63
N VAL A 45 5.69 -4.96 -11.32
CA VAL A 45 4.61 -5.23 -12.27
C VAL A 45 4.45 -4.13 -13.31
N GLY A 46 5.09 -2.97 -13.11
CA GLY A 46 5.15 -1.88 -14.10
C GLY A 46 4.00 -0.87 -13.99
N VAL A 47 3.52 -0.59 -12.77
CA VAL A 47 2.72 0.63 -12.54
C VAL A 47 3.61 1.84 -12.83
N GLY A 48 3.21 2.69 -13.79
CA GLY A 48 4.09 3.69 -14.36
C GLY A 48 4.48 4.82 -13.42
N HIS A 49 3.62 5.19 -12.47
CA HIS A 49 3.87 6.31 -11.56
C HIS A 49 3.55 5.93 -10.13
N LEU A 50 4.52 6.08 -9.22
CA LEU A 50 4.36 5.88 -7.79
C LEU A 50 4.58 7.20 -7.04
N ARG A 51 3.57 7.64 -6.32
CA ARG A 51 3.66 8.78 -5.41
C ARG A 51 3.75 8.25 -3.98
N LEU A 52 4.88 8.50 -3.31
CA LEU A 52 5.21 7.96 -2.02
C LEU A 52 5.13 9.05 -0.95
N VAL A 53 4.43 8.79 0.13
CA VAL A 53 4.26 9.75 1.23
C VAL A 53 4.64 9.08 2.55
N ASP A 54 5.68 9.58 3.20
CA ASP A 54 6.13 9.12 4.52
C ASP A 54 6.99 10.20 5.16
N SER A 55 6.79 10.51 6.44
CA SER A 55 7.55 11.52 7.18
C SER A 55 8.83 11.00 7.80
N ASP A 56 8.98 9.68 7.93
CA ASP A 56 9.93 9.06 8.82
C ASP A 56 11.29 8.82 8.16
N LEU A 57 12.27 8.64 9.05
CA LEU A 57 13.58 8.11 8.71
C LEU A 57 13.65 6.62 9.07
N PHE A 58 14.57 5.87 8.45
CA PHE A 58 14.84 4.51 8.88
C PHE A 58 15.58 4.47 10.22
N GLU A 59 15.09 3.61 11.11
CA GLU A 59 15.66 3.32 12.41
C GLU A 59 16.05 1.84 12.52
N GLU A 60 16.90 1.49 13.47
CA GLU A 60 17.32 0.12 13.72
C GLU A 60 16.15 -0.82 14.00
N SER A 61 15.13 -0.33 14.71
CA SER A 61 13.87 -1.03 15.00
C SER A 61 13.06 -1.40 13.76
N ASN A 62 13.39 -0.86 12.60
CA ASN A 62 12.70 -1.13 11.33
C ASN A 62 13.30 -2.32 10.57
N LEU A 63 14.55 -2.68 10.86
CA LEU A 63 15.31 -3.71 10.14
C LEU A 63 14.65 -5.08 10.16
N ASN A 64 13.85 -5.36 11.19
CA ASN A 64 13.20 -6.65 11.34
C ASN A 64 12.08 -6.92 10.31
N ARG A 65 11.49 -5.87 9.68
CA ARG A 65 10.27 -6.03 8.86
C ARG A 65 10.12 -5.08 7.68
N GLN A 66 10.90 -4.00 7.60
CA GLN A 66 10.77 -3.02 6.51
C GLN A 66 11.74 -3.39 5.37
N LEU A 67 11.20 -3.88 4.26
CA LEU A 67 11.96 -4.38 3.10
C LEU A 67 13.04 -3.40 2.61
N LEU A 68 12.72 -2.11 2.64
CA LEU A 68 13.59 -1.05 2.12
C LEU A 68 14.65 -0.59 3.12
N SER A 69 14.60 -1.06 4.38
CA SER A 69 15.59 -0.74 5.41
C SER A 69 16.83 -1.63 5.30
N SER A 70 17.95 -1.05 5.63
CA SER A 70 19.25 -1.75 5.75
C SER A 70 20.16 -0.96 6.68
N HIS A 71 21.24 -1.57 7.19
CA HIS A 71 22.24 -0.85 7.95
C HIS A 71 22.88 0.33 7.19
N MET A 72 22.87 0.27 5.85
CA MET A 72 23.44 1.31 4.97
C MET A 72 22.58 2.56 4.83
N ASN A 73 21.29 2.49 5.19
CA ASN A 73 20.35 3.60 5.02
C ASN A 73 19.65 4.04 6.31
N LEU A 74 20.15 3.61 7.48
CA LEU A 74 19.69 4.13 8.77
C LEU A 74 19.85 5.66 8.81
N GLY A 75 18.86 6.35 9.35
CA GLY A 75 18.79 7.81 9.40
C GLY A 75 18.40 8.48 8.08
N ARG A 76 18.18 7.74 6.99
CA ARG A 76 17.73 8.30 5.70
C ARG A 76 16.20 8.34 5.61
N PRO A 77 15.62 9.36 4.93
CA PRO A 77 14.20 9.40 4.67
C PRO A 77 13.72 8.16 3.92
N LYS A 78 12.64 7.54 4.39
CA LYS A 78 12.08 6.30 3.81
C LYS A 78 11.69 6.50 2.33
N VAL A 79 11.09 7.62 1.99
CA VAL A 79 10.69 7.97 0.59
C VAL A 79 11.90 8.05 -0.35
N LEU A 80 13.04 8.56 0.11
CA LEU A 80 14.25 8.65 -0.73
C LEU A 80 14.87 7.27 -0.97
N ALA A 81 14.90 6.43 0.04
CA ALA A 81 15.38 5.05 -0.12
C ALA A 81 14.47 4.24 -1.04
N ALA A 82 13.15 4.40 -0.93
CA ALA A 82 12.18 3.79 -1.83
C ALA A 82 12.38 4.24 -3.29
N LYS A 83 12.55 5.54 -3.53
CA LYS A 83 12.87 6.08 -4.86
C LYS A 83 14.15 5.48 -5.42
N GLN A 84 15.22 5.46 -4.64
CA GLN A 84 16.49 4.87 -5.04
C GLN A 84 16.36 3.37 -5.36
N ARG A 85 15.59 2.63 -4.55
CA ARG A 85 15.29 1.22 -4.78
C ARG A 85 14.58 1.01 -6.12
N MET A 86 13.55 1.80 -6.41
CA MET A 86 12.80 1.68 -7.65
C MET A 86 13.65 2.02 -8.89
N GLN A 87 14.51 3.02 -8.82
CA GLN A 87 15.47 3.31 -9.89
C GLN A 87 16.39 2.12 -10.21
N ALA A 88 16.77 1.35 -9.19
CA ALA A 88 17.61 0.17 -9.37
C ALA A 88 16.83 -1.06 -9.87
N VAL A 89 15.53 -1.16 -9.56
CA VAL A 89 14.69 -2.32 -9.91
C VAL A 89 13.98 -2.11 -11.25
N ASN A 90 13.37 -0.94 -11.44
CA ASN A 90 12.62 -0.59 -12.64
C ASN A 90 12.73 0.92 -12.92
N PRO A 91 13.74 1.35 -13.70
CA PRO A 91 13.96 2.76 -13.99
C PRO A 91 12.88 3.40 -14.87
N GLN A 92 11.95 2.63 -15.42
CA GLN A 92 10.82 3.13 -16.20
C GLN A 92 9.68 3.64 -15.32
N VAL A 93 9.65 3.25 -14.04
CA VAL A 93 8.67 3.73 -13.08
C VAL A 93 9.10 5.11 -12.57
N GLU A 94 8.26 6.10 -12.80
CA GLU A 94 8.46 7.43 -12.23
C GLU A 94 8.07 7.43 -10.76
N VAL A 95 8.98 7.90 -9.89
CA VAL A 95 8.75 7.92 -8.44
C VAL A 95 8.87 9.34 -7.91
N GLU A 96 7.77 9.85 -7.36
CA GLU A 96 7.71 11.09 -6.59
C GLU A 96 7.70 10.75 -5.09
N GLY A 97 8.58 11.36 -4.30
CA GLY A 97 8.67 11.15 -2.86
C GLY A 97 8.39 12.42 -2.08
N PHE A 98 7.42 12.37 -1.17
CA PHE A 98 7.02 13.45 -0.28
C PHE A 98 7.35 13.09 1.17
N GLN A 99 8.36 13.72 1.75
CA GLN A 99 8.73 13.53 3.16
C GLN A 99 7.80 14.36 4.05
N THR A 100 6.57 13.92 4.21
CA THR A 100 5.54 14.59 5.00
C THR A 100 4.56 13.59 5.58
N ARG A 101 3.81 14.00 6.61
CA ARG A 101 2.63 13.27 7.09
C ARG A 101 1.43 13.62 6.25
N ILE A 102 0.52 12.66 6.06
CA ILE A 102 -0.78 12.92 5.48
C ILE A 102 -1.67 13.56 6.55
N THR A 103 -2.24 14.70 6.21
CA THR A 103 -3.15 15.48 7.03
C THR A 103 -4.39 15.89 6.23
N THR A 104 -5.41 16.42 6.91
CA THR A 104 -6.62 16.94 6.25
C THR A 104 -6.31 18.07 5.27
N GLU A 105 -5.26 18.86 5.51
CA GLU A 105 -4.88 20.00 4.72
C GLU A 105 -4.16 19.63 3.41
N ASN A 106 -3.38 18.53 3.41
CA ASN A 106 -2.53 18.17 2.26
C ASN A 106 -2.99 16.92 1.49
N ALA A 107 -3.89 16.11 2.05
CA ALA A 107 -4.24 14.81 1.47
C ALA A 107 -4.79 14.93 0.04
N LEU A 108 -5.67 15.89 -0.23
CA LEU A 108 -6.25 16.08 -1.57
C LEU A 108 -5.20 16.53 -2.59
N GLU A 109 -4.27 17.41 -2.22
CA GLU A 109 -3.16 17.81 -3.08
C GLU A 109 -2.26 16.62 -3.41
N LEU A 110 -1.92 15.82 -2.39
CA LEU A 110 -1.11 14.62 -2.57
C LEU A 110 -1.78 13.56 -3.46
N MET A 111 -3.12 13.53 -3.51
CA MET A 111 -3.89 12.59 -4.35
C MET A 111 -4.13 13.09 -5.78
N GLN A 112 -3.82 14.34 -6.09
CA GLN A 112 -4.13 14.93 -7.39
C GLN A 112 -3.51 14.11 -8.55
N GLY A 113 -4.37 13.70 -9.49
CA GLY A 113 -3.98 12.92 -10.66
C GLY A 113 -3.63 11.45 -10.37
N CYS A 114 -3.89 10.94 -9.15
CA CYS A 114 -3.78 9.52 -8.85
C CYS A 114 -5.03 8.76 -9.33
N ASP A 115 -4.86 7.47 -9.64
CA ASP A 115 -5.93 6.55 -10.01
C ASP A 115 -6.37 5.70 -8.81
N LEU A 116 -5.50 5.54 -7.81
CA LEU A 116 -5.71 4.67 -6.66
C LEU A 116 -4.79 5.07 -5.51
N VAL A 117 -5.23 4.81 -4.28
CA VAL A 117 -4.45 5.01 -3.06
C VAL A 117 -4.25 3.68 -2.34
N VAL A 118 -3.04 3.42 -1.82
CA VAL A 118 -2.75 2.27 -0.95
C VAL A 118 -2.39 2.77 0.44
N ASP A 119 -3.14 2.31 1.43
CA ASP A 119 -2.95 2.61 2.84
C ASP A 119 -1.99 1.60 3.49
N CYS A 120 -0.79 2.07 3.79
CA CYS A 120 0.25 1.34 4.51
C CYS A 120 0.63 2.03 5.83
N LEU A 121 -0.29 2.85 6.38
CA LEU A 121 -0.10 3.61 7.62
C LEU A 121 -0.23 2.70 8.85
N ASP A 122 0.36 3.13 9.95
CA ASP A 122 0.42 2.40 11.22
C ASP A 122 -0.49 2.99 12.33
N ASN A 123 -1.28 4.01 12.01
CA ASN A 123 -2.16 4.65 12.98
C ASN A 123 -3.55 4.93 12.41
N ILE A 124 -4.56 4.77 13.24
CA ILE A 124 -5.97 4.87 12.86
C ILE A 124 -6.40 6.30 12.49
N PRO A 125 -5.97 7.37 13.18
CA PRO A 125 -6.32 8.73 12.78
C PRO A 125 -5.91 9.07 11.35
N SER A 126 -4.68 8.74 10.95
CA SER A 126 -4.21 8.99 9.58
C SER A 126 -4.95 8.14 8.53
N ARG A 127 -5.32 6.88 8.85
CA ARG A 127 -6.16 6.03 8.00
C ARG A 127 -7.52 6.67 7.72
N ARG A 128 -8.15 7.27 8.74
CA ARG A 128 -9.44 7.97 8.59
C ARG A 128 -9.31 9.22 7.72
N VAL A 129 -8.27 10.02 7.92
CA VAL A 129 -7.98 11.16 7.05
C VAL A 129 -7.85 10.69 5.61
N LEU A 130 -7.10 9.59 5.39
CA LEU A 130 -6.89 9.03 4.06
C LEU A 130 -8.21 8.55 3.42
N GLN A 131 -9.06 7.82 4.17
CA GLN A 131 -10.38 7.40 3.70
C GLN A 131 -11.26 8.59 3.31
N ALA A 132 -11.33 9.62 4.17
CA ALA A 132 -12.14 10.80 3.92
C ALA A 132 -11.66 11.58 2.67
N ALA A 133 -10.34 11.68 2.47
CA ALA A 133 -9.77 12.32 1.29
C ALA A 133 -10.02 11.49 0.02
N CYS A 134 -9.91 10.16 0.08
CA CYS A 134 -10.24 9.27 -1.03
C CYS A 134 -11.71 9.39 -1.44
N GLU A 135 -12.62 9.48 -0.47
CA GLU A 135 -14.05 9.75 -0.72
C GLU A 135 -14.27 11.05 -1.49
N GLN A 136 -13.63 12.15 -1.05
CA GLN A 136 -13.74 13.46 -1.72
C GLN A 136 -13.13 13.45 -3.12
N ALA A 137 -12.00 12.75 -3.30
CA ALA A 137 -11.32 12.62 -4.58
C ALA A 137 -11.95 11.58 -5.51
N SER A 138 -12.96 10.83 -5.05
CA SER A 138 -13.57 9.68 -5.75
C SER A 138 -12.54 8.62 -6.15
N LEU A 139 -11.56 8.35 -5.28
CA LEU A 139 -10.51 7.37 -5.51
C LEU A 139 -10.74 6.09 -4.69
N PRO A 140 -10.48 4.90 -5.26
CA PRO A 140 -10.45 3.67 -4.49
C PRO A 140 -9.24 3.65 -3.54
N LEU A 141 -9.45 3.09 -2.34
CA LEU A 141 -8.43 2.93 -1.30
C LEU A 141 -8.21 1.44 -1.02
N VAL A 142 -7.00 0.95 -1.21
CA VAL A 142 -6.60 -0.40 -0.78
C VAL A 142 -5.99 -0.32 0.61
N HIS A 143 -6.75 -0.72 1.62
CA HIS A 143 -6.32 -0.73 3.01
C HIS A 143 -5.66 -2.04 3.40
N GLY A 144 -4.60 -1.97 4.21
CA GLY A 144 -3.97 -3.11 4.87
C GLY A 144 -3.54 -2.80 6.30
N ALA A 145 -3.63 -3.81 7.17
CA ALA A 145 -3.12 -3.73 8.53
C ALA A 145 -2.55 -5.08 8.96
N VAL A 146 -1.57 -5.04 9.88
CA VAL A 146 -0.89 -6.22 10.41
C VAL A 146 -0.75 -6.11 11.92
N ALA A 147 -0.83 -7.26 12.61
CA ALA A 147 -0.56 -7.38 14.04
C ALA A 147 -0.04 -8.80 14.33
N GLY A 148 1.21 -8.93 14.77
CA GLY A 148 1.84 -10.23 15.01
C GLY A 148 1.80 -11.13 13.78
N TRP A 149 1.13 -12.27 13.90
CA TRP A 149 0.91 -13.27 12.86
C TRP A 149 -0.29 -12.98 11.95
N ARG A 150 -1.08 -11.95 12.27
CA ARG A 150 -2.35 -11.67 11.62
C ARG A 150 -2.28 -10.41 10.77
N GLY A 151 -3.16 -10.37 9.77
CA GLY A 151 -3.35 -9.20 8.96
C GLY A 151 -4.73 -9.14 8.35
N GLN A 152 -5.07 -7.97 7.83
CA GLN A 152 -6.32 -7.76 7.10
C GLN A 152 -6.07 -6.89 5.88
N VAL A 153 -6.88 -7.10 4.84
CA VAL A 153 -6.85 -6.29 3.62
C VAL A 153 -8.28 -6.08 3.14
N CYS A 154 -8.60 -4.87 2.71
CA CYS A 154 -9.85 -4.57 2.01
C CYS A 154 -9.64 -3.49 0.94
N VAL A 155 -10.63 -3.37 0.04
CA VAL A 155 -10.75 -2.24 -0.88
C VAL A 155 -11.94 -1.41 -0.43
N VAL A 156 -11.73 -0.13 -0.22
CA VAL A 156 -12.77 0.85 0.10
C VAL A 156 -13.07 1.63 -1.17
N LEU A 157 -14.24 1.45 -1.73
CA LEU A 157 -14.69 2.20 -2.91
C LEU A 157 -15.31 3.54 -2.47
N PRO A 158 -15.31 4.57 -3.34
CA PRO A 158 -16.02 5.81 -3.05
C PRO A 158 -17.49 5.53 -2.69
N GLY A 159 -17.97 6.17 -1.61
CA GLY A 159 -19.29 5.88 -1.02
C GLY A 159 -19.30 4.82 0.09
N GLU A 160 -18.21 4.09 0.26
CA GLU A 160 -18.07 3.08 1.32
C GLU A 160 -17.22 3.62 2.48
N LYS A 161 -17.69 3.42 3.71
CA LYS A 161 -16.96 3.83 4.92
C LYS A 161 -16.50 2.60 5.71
N LEU A 162 -15.79 1.69 5.02
CA LEU A 162 -15.41 0.40 5.62
C LEU A 162 -14.47 0.54 6.81
N LEU A 163 -13.56 1.53 6.80
CA LEU A 163 -12.66 1.73 7.94
C LEU A 163 -13.40 2.16 9.20
N ASP A 164 -14.55 2.83 9.07
CA ASP A 164 -15.37 3.19 10.22
C ASP A 164 -16.00 1.94 10.88
N LYS A 165 -16.29 0.90 10.06
CA LYS A 165 -16.77 -0.40 10.57
C LYS A 165 -15.64 -1.23 11.18
N LEU A 166 -14.45 -1.21 10.57
CA LEU A 166 -13.28 -1.93 11.07
C LEU A 166 -12.70 -1.30 12.35
N TYR A 167 -12.84 0.01 12.49
CA TYR A 167 -12.33 0.81 13.60
C TYR A 167 -13.45 1.66 14.23
N PRO A 168 -14.43 1.05 14.91
CA PRO A 168 -15.64 1.76 15.36
C PRO A 168 -15.38 2.81 16.44
N SER A 169 -14.36 2.62 17.30
CA SER A 169 -14.05 3.59 18.35
C SER A 169 -13.28 4.80 17.80
N GLN A 170 -13.77 5.99 18.08
CA GLN A 170 -13.12 7.26 17.71
C GLN A 170 -11.83 7.52 18.50
N GLU A 171 -11.70 6.91 19.69
CA GLU A 171 -10.57 7.10 20.61
C GLU A 171 -9.38 6.17 20.29
N MET A 172 -9.54 5.24 19.34
CA MET A 172 -8.45 4.35 18.95
C MET A 172 -7.37 5.11 18.18
N GLU A 173 -6.19 5.24 18.75
CA GLU A 173 -5.03 5.85 18.10
C GLU A 173 -4.19 4.81 17.34
N ARG A 174 -4.02 3.62 17.92
CA ARG A 174 -3.24 2.50 17.35
C ARG A 174 -4.04 1.22 17.35
N GLY A 175 -3.78 0.36 16.37
CA GLY A 175 -4.37 -0.97 16.30
C GLY A 175 -3.62 -1.98 17.19
N GLU A 176 -3.93 -3.25 16.99
CA GLU A 176 -3.36 -4.40 17.71
C GLU A 176 -1.84 -4.52 17.51
N GLU A 177 -1.28 -3.96 16.44
CA GLU A 177 0.16 -3.96 16.13
C GLU A 177 1.01 -3.38 17.26
N ALA A 178 0.48 -2.41 18.01
CA ALA A 178 1.16 -1.79 19.14
C ALA A 178 1.42 -2.77 20.28
N ARG A 179 0.59 -3.83 20.39
CA ARG A 179 0.67 -4.86 21.45
C ARG A 179 1.34 -6.15 20.97
N GLN A 180 1.10 -6.54 19.72
CA GLN A 180 1.51 -7.85 19.19
C GLN A 180 2.80 -7.78 18.37
N GLY A 181 3.30 -6.56 18.10
CA GLY A 181 4.45 -6.34 17.22
C GLY A 181 4.12 -6.62 15.74
N THR A 182 5.15 -6.71 14.91
CA THR A 182 5.00 -6.95 13.47
C THR A 182 6.14 -7.83 12.97
N LEU A 183 5.79 -8.89 12.27
CA LEU A 183 6.74 -9.86 11.68
C LEU A 183 6.96 -9.55 10.20
N SER A 184 8.17 -9.81 9.71
CA SER A 184 8.55 -9.53 8.33
C SER A 184 7.66 -10.25 7.32
N PHE A 185 7.44 -11.54 7.52
CA PHE A 185 6.63 -12.35 6.60
C PHE A 185 5.14 -11.97 6.65
N THR A 186 4.62 -11.48 7.78
CA THR A 186 3.25 -10.95 7.85
C THR A 186 3.14 -9.66 7.04
N ALA A 187 4.10 -8.73 7.21
CA ALA A 187 4.17 -7.51 6.41
C ALA A 187 4.31 -7.82 4.91
N ALA A 188 5.16 -8.80 4.55
CA ALA A 188 5.37 -9.23 3.17
C ALA A 188 4.08 -9.79 2.54
N THR A 189 3.39 -10.68 3.25
CA THR A 189 2.15 -11.31 2.76
C THR A 189 1.05 -10.26 2.55
N ILE A 190 0.79 -9.43 3.55
CA ILE A 190 -0.27 -8.43 3.48
C ILE A 190 0.05 -7.37 2.42
N GLY A 191 1.28 -6.85 2.38
CA GLY A 191 1.70 -5.87 1.36
C GLY A 191 1.63 -6.44 -0.07
N SER A 192 1.93 -7.74 -0.25
CA SER A 192 1.79 -8.40 -1.56
C SER A 192 0.33 -8.55 -1.97
N ILE A 193 -0.57 -8.87 -1.04
CA ILE A 193 -2.01 -8.93 -1.32
C ILE A 193 -2.57 -7.54 -1.61
N GLN A 194 -2.16 -6.50 -0.87
CA GLN A 194 -2.52 -5.12 -1.19
C GLN A 194 -2.11 -4.74 -2.63
N ALA A 195 -0.88 -5.06 -3.02
CA ALA A 195 -0.40 -4.79 -4.38
C ALA A 195 -1.22 -5.55 -5.43
N SER A 196 -1.57 -6.81 -5.18
CA SER A 196 -2.42 -7.61 -6.06
C SER A 196 -3.82 -6.98 -6.21
N LEU A 197 -4.45 -6.57 -5.10
CA LEU A 197 -5.76 -5.89 -5.13
C LEU A 197 -5.67 -4.54 -5.87
N ALA A 198 -4.60 -3.78 -5.66
CA ALA A 198 -4.38 -2.52 -6.37
C ALA A 198 -4.28 -2.74 -7.89
N VAL A 199 -3.51 -3.73 -8.34
CA VAL A 199 -3.41 -4.08 -9.77
C VAL A 199 -4.76 -4.53 -10.34
N ASN A 200 -5.49 -5.39 -9.61
CA ASN A 200 -6.83 -5.82 -10.03
C ASN A 200 -7.80 -4.66 -10.18
N GLN A 201 -7.78 -3.72 -9.22
CA GLN A 201 -8.62 -2.52 -9.23
C GLN A 201 -8.26 -1.60 -10.40
N LEU A 202 -6.96 -1.37 -10.66
CA LEU A 202 -6.48 -0.54 -11.78
C LEU A 202 -6.84 -1.12 -13.15
N LEU A 203 -6.90 -2.43 -13.27
CA LEU A 203 -7.26 -3.14 -14.49
C LEU A 203 -8.77 -3.41 -14.63
N GLY A 204 -9.58 -3.08 -13.61
CA GLY A 204 -11.01 -3.35 -13.61
C GLY A 204 -11.37 -4.85 -13.66
N LYS A 205 -10.45 -5.74 -13.24
CA LYS A 205 -10.64 -7.20 -13.30
C LYS A 205 -11.48 -7.76 -12.18
N MET A 206 -11.52 -7.08 -11.04
CA MET A 206 -12.30 -7.51 -9.88
C MET A 206 -12.83 -6.28 -9.13
N ILE A 207 -14.09 -6.32 -8.77
CA ILE A 207 -14.70 -5.38 -7.83
C ILE A 207 -14.70 -6.07 -6.46
N TRP A 208 -13.77 -5.64 -5.58
CA TRP A 208 -13.69 -6.13 -4.21
C TRP A 208 -14.31 -5.08 -3.28
N GLY A 209 -15.64 -4.98 -3.29
CA GLY A 209 -16.35 -4.03 -2.41
C GLY A 209 -16.93 -4.69 -1.18
N LYS A 210 -17.04 -3.95 -0.07
CA LYS A 210 -17.67 -4.34 1.20
C LYS A 210 -17.17 -5.66 1.81
N LYS A 211 -15.94 -6.04 1.52
CA LYS A 211 -15.33 -7.28 2.04
C LYS A 211 -14.00 -6.98 2.69
N VAL A 212 -13.69 -7.72 3.74
CA VAL A 212 -12.36 -7.77 4.35
C VAL A 212 -11.82 -9.20 4.25
N LEU A 213 -10.59 -9.34 3.81
CA LEU A 213 -9.83 -10.58 3.91
C LEU A 213 -9.06 -10.55 5.22
N LEU A 214 -9.35 -11.48 6.11
CA LEU A 214 -8.60 -11.76 7.33
C LEU A 214 -7.63 -12.90 7.10
N ILE A 215 -6.41 -12.74 7.59
CA ILE A 215 -5.32 -13.68 7.40
C ILE A 215 -4.69 -13.97 8.74
N ASP A 216 -4.59 -15.24 9.10
CA ASP A 216 -3.86 -15.75 10.24
C ASP A 216 -2.74 -16.68 9.73
N LEU A 217 -1.50 -16.20 9.79
CA LEU A 217 -0.35 -16.97 9.31
C LEU A 217 0.16 -18.00 10.34
N LEU A 218 -0.27 -17.92 11.59
CA LEU A 218 0.04 -18.95 12.58
C LEU A 218 -0.73 -20.22 12.29
N GLU A 219 -2.03 -20.07 11.97
CA GLU A 219 -2.93 -21.21 11.68
C GLU A 219 -3.07 -21.46 10.15
N ILE A 220 -2.41 -20.63 9.31
CA ILE A 220 -2.53 -20.65 7.83
C ILE A 220 -3.99 -20.57 7.38
N GLN A 221 -4.74 -19.66 7.98
CA GLN A 221 -6.15 -19.44 7.67
C GLN A 221 -6.36 -18.13 6.91
N PHE A 222 -7.23 -18.18 5.90
CA PHE A 222 -7.65 -17.07 5.06
C PHE A 222 -9.16 -17.02 5.03
N GLN A 223 -9.75 -15.97 5.56
CA GLN A 223 -11.20 -15.83 5.67
C GLN A 223 -11.66 -14.50 5.08
N THR A 224 -12.64 -14.55 4.17
CA THR A 224 -13.32 -13.35 3.67
C THR A 224 -14.60 -13.14 4.46
N ILE A 225 -14.81 -11.91 4.94
CA ILE A 225 -16.00 -11.48 5.67
C ILE A 225 -16.67 -10.35 4.89
N ASP A 226 -17.97 -10.46 4.67
CA ASP A 226 -18.79 -9.37 4.12
C ASP A 226 -19.06 -8.34 5.23
N LEU A 227 -18.93 -7.06 4.89
CA LEU A 227 -19.14 -5.91 5.77
C LEU A 227 -20.36 -5.09 5.31
N ASP A 228 -21.52 -5.73 5.22
CA ASP A 228 -22.78 -5.08 4.85
C ASP A 228 -23.31 -4.08 5.90
#